data_13a2bd9668f5c3fbe90024189fddc11b
#
_entry.id   13a2bd9668f5c3fbe90024189fddc11b
#
_cell.length_a   1.000
_cell.length_b   1.000
_cell.length_c   1.000
_cell.angle_alpha   90.00
_cell.angle_beta   90.00
_cell.angle_gamma   90.00
#
_symmetry.space_group_name_H-M   'P 1'
#
loop_
_entity.id
_entity.type
_entity.pdbx_description
1 polymer ?
#
loop_
_entity_poly.entity_id
_entity_poly.type
_entity_poly.pdbx_seq_one_letter_code
_entity_poly.pdbx_strand_id
1 'polypeptide(L)'
;LDNVCDGGIVLLNTNLSSNDLIKSLPDRVKYLLASKHLRFYTIDANGIVNKIGLRNKISTCMEICIFHLIQIIDDDEVTKIMKESNEKRFADKGEDIVRVNNEIVDVSLEYLKEIDVDLAWCDLVVASTRENDFCGAINNLHGDDLPVSAFLDKSSGIYTAGSTKWEKRGIAERIPCWIKENCIQCNQCSFVCPHAVIRPFLVDKDADVSSIPSLMPRDVNYSIGVSALDCTG
;
A
#
# COMPACT_ATOMS: atom_id res chain seq x y z
N LEU A 1 5.97 0.55 10.43
CA LEU A 1 6.56 -0.41 11.40
C LEU A 1 6.89 0.22 12.76
N ASP A 2 6.87 1.55 12.85
CA ASP A 2 7.23 2.28 14.08
C ASP A 2 6.39 1.85 15.29
N ASN A 3 5.11 1.55 15.09
CA ASN A 3 4.16 1.15 16.15
C ASN A 3 4.08 -0.37 16.38
N VAL A 4 4.89 -1.16 15.70
CA VAL A 4 4.97 -2.61 15.94
C VAL A 4 5.79 -2.85 17.20
N CYS A 5 5.29 -3.68 18.12
CA CYS A 5 6.01 -4.07 19.34
C CYS A 5 7.27 -4.88 18.99
N ASP A 6 8.26 -4.86 19.88
CA ASP A 6 9.45 -5.70 19.75
C ASP A 6 9.05 -7.19 19.70
N GLY A 7 9.67 -7.94 18.82
CA GLY A 7 9.31 -9.34 18.55
C GLY A 7 8.00 -9.54 17.78
N GLY A 8 7.37 -8.44 17.32
CA GLY A 8 6.13 -8.50 16.55
C GLY A 8 6.28 -9.21 15.21
N ILE A 9 5.15 -9.46 14.55
CA ILE A 9 5.09 -10.16 13.27
C ILE A 9 4.72 -9.17 12.16
N VAL A 10 5.44 -9.26 11.06
CA VAL A 10 5.15 -8.53 9.82
C VAL A 10 4.85 -9.54 8.72
N LEU A 11 3.66 -9.46 8.13
CA LEU A 11 3.24 -10.26 6.97
C LEU A 11 3.09 -9.34 5.76
N LEU A 12 3.83 -9.61 4.70
CA LEU A 12 3.82 -8.84 3.46
C LEU A 12 3.29 -9.67 2.29
N ASN A 13 2.26 -9.17 1.59
CA ASN A 13 1.84 -9.73 0.32
C ASN A 13 2.72 -9.21 -0.81
N THR A 14 3.49 -10.10 -1.45
CA THR A 14 4.40 -9.74 -2.55
C THR A 14 4.68 -10.94 -3.44
N ASN A 15 4.87 -10.69 -4.73
CA ASN A 15 5.33 -11.68 -5.71
C ASN A 15 6.85 -11.69 -5.92
N LEU A 16 7.58 -10.84 -5.20
CA LEU A 16 9.05 -10.80 -5.29
C LEU A 16 9.69 -12.03 -4.66
N SER A 17 10.80 -12.48 -5.23
CA SER A 17 11.65 -13.45 -4.57
C SER A 17 12.22 -12.86 -3.27
N SER A 18 12.58 -13.70 -2.29
CA SER A 18 13.18 -13.23 -1.02
C SER A 18 14.40 -12.33 -1.26
N ASN A 19 15.25 -12.68 -2.23
CA ASN A 19 16.44 -11.89 -2.54
C ASN A 19 16.11 -10.54 -3.18
N ASP A 20 15.14 -10.50 -4.09
CA ASP A 20 14.74 -9.26 -4.77
C ASP A 20 13.99 -8.34 -3.79
N LEU A 21 13.17 -8.93 -2.93
CA LEU A 21 12.50 -8.21 -1.86
C LEU A 21 13.51 -7.53 -0.93
N ILE A 22 14.48 -8.29 -0.38
CA ILE A 22 15.51 -7.75 0.51
C ILE A 22 16.27 -6.59 -0.15
N LYS A 23 16.59 -6.71 -1.44
CA LYS A 23 17.25 -5.61 -2.19
C LYS A 23 16.37 -4.38 -2.33
N SER A 24 15.07 -4.56 -2.47
CA SER A 24 14.10 -3.48 -2.68
C SER A 24 13.63 -2.79 -1.40
N LEU A 25 13.82 -3.43 -0.23
CA LEU A 25 13.41 -2.86 1.05
C LEU A 25 14.20 -1.56 1.34
N PRO A 26 13.52 -0.46 1.71
CA PRO A 26 14.17 0.74 2.21
C PRO A 26 15.00 0.48 3.46
N ASP A 27 16.11 1.18 3.63
CA ASP A 27 17.02 1.00 4.79
C ASP A 27 16.30 1.21 6.13
N ARG A 28 15.35 2.15 6.20
CA ARG A 28 14.51 2.33 7.40
C ARG A 28 13.70 1.08 7.74
N VAL A 29 13.13 0.39 6.75
CA VAL A 29 12.36 -0.84 6.97
C VAL A 29 13.28 -1.95 7.47
N LYS A 30 14.44 -2.13 6.85
CA LYS A 30 15.46 -3.08 7.28
C LYS A 30 15.90 -2.83 8.73
N TYR A 31 16.22 -1.57 9.04
CA TYR A 31 16.58 -1.15 10.40
C TYR A 31 15.49 -1.50 11.42
N LEU A 32 14.22 -1.18 11.13
CA LEU A 32 13.11 -1.47 12.05
C LEU A 32 12.87 -2.97 12.22
N LEU A 33 13.00 -3.76 11.15
CA LEU A 33 12.90 -5.21 11.22
C LEU A 33 13.97 -5.79 12.17
N ALA A 34 15.20 -5.35 12.04
CA ALA A 34 16.32 -5.84 12.85
C ALA A 34 16.30 -5.28 14.28
N SER A 35 16.17 -3.96 14.46
CA SER A 35 16.24 -3.30 15.76
C SER A 35 15.13 -3.69 16.73
N LYS A 36 13.94 -4.03 16.19
CA LYS A 36 12.80 -4.52 16.97
C LYS A 36 12.66 -6.06 16.97
N HIS A 37 13.63 -6.77 16.42
CA HIS A 37 13.62 -8.24 16.33
C HIS A 37 12.32 -8.78 15.74
N LEU A 38 11.80 -8.12 14.66
CA LEU A 38 10.53 -8.49 14.07
C LEU A 38 10.65 -9.79 13.27
N ARG A 39 9.67 -10.66 13.38
CA ARG A 39 9.53 -11.83 12.52
C ARG A 39 8.90 -11.40 11.21
N PHE A 40 9.57 -11.65 10.09
CA PHE A 40 9.14 -11.17 8.79
C PHE A 40 8.70 -12.32 7.89
N TYR A 41 7.46 -12.27 7.43
CA TYR A 41 6.84 -13.28 6.59
C TYR A 41 6.34 -12.69 5.28
N THR A 42 6.36 -13.50 4.23
CA THR A 42 5.86 -13.10 2.91
C THR A 42 4.97 -14.18 2.30
N ILE A 43 4.03 -13.76 1.46
CA ILE A 43 3.16 -14.62 0.68
C ILE A 43 2.80 -13.92 -0.63
N ASP A 44 2.73 -14.65 -1.74
CA ASP A 44 2.13 -14.15 -2.99
C ASP A 44 0.64 -14.51 -3.04
N ALA A 45 -0.14 -13.82 -2.20
CA ALA A 45 -1.59 -14.03 -2.13
C ALA A 45 -2.29 -13.73 -3.47
N ASN A 46 -1.83 -12.71 -4.22
CA ASN A 46 -2.36 -12.40 -5.54
C ASN A 46 -2.12 -13.54 -6.54
N GLY A 47 -0.92 -14.11 -6.55
CA GLY A 47 -0.58 -15.25 -7.39
C GLY A 47 -1.45 -16.47 -7.08
N ILE A 48 -1.65 -16.77 -5.79
CA ILE A 48 -2.48 -17.88 -5.33
C ILE A 48 -3.94 -17.70 -5.79
N VAL A 49 -4.58 -16.59 -5.43
CA VAL A 49 -6.01 -16.38 -5.73
C VAL A 49 -6.28 -16.27 -7.23
N ASN A 50 -5.34 -15.75 -8.02
CA ASN A 50 -5.47 -15.67 -9.46
C ASN A 50 -5.38 -17.06 -10.13
N LYS A 51 -4.52 -17.94 -9.64
CA LYS A 51 -4.41 -19.34 -10.13
C LYS A 51 -5.70 -20.11 -9.87
N ILE A 52 -6.35 -19.88 -8.74
CA ILE A 52 -7.59 -20.56 -8.33
C ILE A 52 -8.84 -19.89 -8.94
N GLY A 53 -8.73 -18.68 -9.52
CA GLY A 53 -9.82 -18.01 -10.26
C GLY A 53 -10.55 -16.89 -9.51
N LEU A 54 -10.09 -16.48 -8.33
CA LEU A 54 -10.70 -15.40 -7.52
C LEU A 54 -10.01 -14.04 -7.70
N ARG A 55 -9.78 -13.59 -8.88
CA ARG A 55 -9.12 -12.30 -9.23
C ARG A 55 -9.03 -11.28 -8.08
N ASN A 56 -7.82 -11.05 -7.55
CA ASN A 56 -7.49 -10.01 -6.55
C ASN A 56 -8.27 -10.05 -5.21
N LYS A 57 -8.95 -11.13 -4.87
CA LYS A 57 -9.69 -11.28 -3.59
C LYS A 57 -8.85 -12.06 -2.58
N ILE A 58 -7.84 -11.40 -2.04
CA ILE A 58 -6.80 -12.01 -1.20
C ILE A 58 -7.20 -12.17 0.29
N SER A 59 -8.37 -11.66 0.72
CA SER A 59 -8.73 -11.62 2.15
C SER A 59 -8.67 -12.99 2.81
N THR A 60 -9.28 -14.02 2.22
CA THR A 60 -9.28 -15.39 2.78
C THR A 60 -7.85 -15.94 2.91
N CYS A 61 -7.00 -15.70 1.90
CA CYS A 61 -5.59 -16.10 1.93
C CYS A 61 -4.81 -15.40 3.05
N MET A 62 -5.01 -14.09 3.22
CA MET A 62 -4.34 -13.33 4.28
C MET A 62 -4.88 -13.67 5.67
N GLU A 63 -6.19 -13.90 5.81
CA GLU A 63 -6.83 -14.28 7.08
C GLU A 63 -6.23 -15.59 7.63
N ILE A 64 -6.15 -16.66 6.84
CA ILE A 64 -5.56 -17.92 7.31
C ILE A 64 -4.11 -17.78 7.73
N CYS A 65 -3.31 -16.99 6.98
CA CYS A 65 -1.92 -16.72 7.35
C CYS A 65 -1.80 -15.94 8.66
N ILE A 66 -2.68 -14.95 8.88
CA ILE A 66 -2.70 -14.18 10.13
C ILE A 66 -3.02 -15.10 11.31
N PHE A 67 -4.07 -15.91 11.23
CA PHE A 67 -4.42 -16.83 12.31
C PHE A 67 -3.30 -17.83 12.61
N HIS A 68 -2.69 -18.41 11.58
CA HIS A 68 -1.53 -19.29 11.72
C HIS A 68 -0.36 -18.59 12.44
N LEU A 69 -0.03 -17.35 12.09
CA LEU A 69 1.10 -16.63 12.66
C LEU A 69 0.88 -16.18 14.11
N ILE A 70 -0.34 -15.84 14.51
CA ILE A 70 -0.66 -15.41 15.87
C ILE A 70 -0.91 -16.58 16.83
N GLN A 71 -1.22 -17.77 16.32
CA GLN A 71 -1.36 -19.02 17.07
C GLN A 71 -2.26 -18.95 18.34
N ILE A 72 -3.36 -18.18 18.26
CA ILE A 72 -4.36 -18.10 19.34
C ILE A 72 -5.26 -19.36 19.33
N ILE A 73 -5.47 -19.93 18.15
CA ILE A 73 -6.29 -21.11 17.89
C ILE A 73 -5.44 -22.08 17.07
N ASP A 74 -5.64 -23.36 17.24
CA ASP A 74 -4.97 -24.42 16.47
C ASP A 74 -5.33 -24.32 14.97
N ASP A 75 -4.38 -24.61 14.09
CA ASP A 75 -4.54 -24.47 12.64
C ASP A 75 -5.67 -25.33 12.07
N ASP A 76 -5.89 -26.54 12.59
CA ASP A 76 -6.98 -27.42 12.16
C ASP A 76 -8.34 -26.82 12.53
N GLU A 77 -8.45 -26.24 13.72
CA GLU A 77 -9.67 -25.57 14.18
C GLU A 77 -9.92 -24.27 13.38
N VAL A 78 -8.88 -23.47 13.14
CA VAL A 78 -8.98 -22.27 12.28
C VAL A 78 -9.45 -22.64 10.88
N THR A 79 -8.84 -23.67 10.28
CA THR A 79 -9.23 -24.16 8.94
C THR A 79 -10.70 -24.53 8.90
N LYS A 80 -11.19 -25.25 9.89
CA LYS A 80 -12.60 -25.62 10.00
C LYS A 80 -13.52 -24.41 10.11
N ILE A 81 -13.21 -23.49 11.03
CA ILE A 81 -14.00 -22.27 11.26
C ILE A 81 -14.03 -21.40 10.01
N MET A 82 -12.92 -21.26 9.31
CA MET A 82 -12.84 -20.45 8.08
C MET A 82 -13.68 -21.08 6.95
N LYS A 83 -13.68 -22.40 6.79
CA LYS A 83 -14.52 -23.08 5.80
C LYS A 83 -16.01 -22.93 6.12
N GLU A 84 -16.41 -23.09 7.37
CA GLU A 84 -17.79 -22.84 7.81
C GLU A 84 -18.20 -21.36 7.60
N SER A 85 -17.27 -20.42 7.81
CA SER A 85 -17.49 -19.00 7.53
C SER A 85 -17.64 -18.71 6.04
N ASN A 86 -16.83 -19.37 5.19
CA ASN A 86 -16.94 -19.26 3.74
C ASN A 86 -18.30 -19.75 3.23
N GLU A 87 -18.79 -20.86 3.76
CA GLU A 87 -20.13 -21.37 3.44
C GLU A 87 -21.21 -20.33 3.76
N LYS A 88 -21.16 -19.72 4.94
CA LYS A 88 -22.13 -18.68 5.35
C LYS A 88 -22.02 -17.40 4.52
N ARG A 89 -20.77 -16.94 4.23
CA ARG A 89 -20.50 -15.68 3.52
C ARG A 89 -20.81 -15.75 2.03
N PHE A 90 -20.65 -16.92 1.42
CA PHE A 90 -20.66 -17.07 -0.02
C PHE A 90 -21.75 -18.00 -0.56
N ALA A 91 -22.63 -18.54 0.30
CA ALA A 91 -23.75 -19.39 -0.09
C ALA A 91 -24.59 -18.78 -1.22
N ASP A 92 -24.92 -17.49 -1.08
CA ASP A 92 -25.71 -16.73 -2.07
C ASP A 92 -25.00 -16.50 -3.42
N LYS A 93 -23.66 -16.71 -3.45
CA LYS A 93 -22.83 -16.50 -4.66
C LYS A 93 -22.58 -17.78 -5.45
N GLY A 94 -23.07 -18.91 -4.95
CA GLY A 94 -22.96 -20.22 -5.57
C GLY A 94 -21.87 -21.11 -5.00
N GLU A 95 -22.07 -22.43 -5.13
CA GLU A 95 -21.18 -23.46 -4.57
C GLU A 95 -19.74 -23.38 -5.10
N ASP A 96 -19.53 -22.97 -6.35
CA ASP A 96 -18.20 -22.79 -6.92
C ASP A 96 -17.39 -21.74 -6.17
N ILE A 97 -18.01 -20.64 -5.74
CA ILE A 97 -17.31 -19.58 -4.99
C ILE A 97 -16.95 -20.08 -3.59
N VAL A 98 -17.81 -20.84 -2.94
CA VAL A 98 -17.51 -21.48 -1.65
C VAL A 98 -16.33 -22.45 -1.80
N ARG A 99 -16.39 -23.35 -2.78
CA ARG A 99 -15.34 -24.34 -3.05
C ARG A 99 -13.98 -23.68 -3.28
N VAL A 100 -13.94 -22.66 -4.12
CA VAL A 100 -12.70 -21.93 -4.45
C VAL A 100 -12.12 -21.20 -3.22
N ASN A 101 -12.96 -20.60 -2.36
CA ASN A 101 -12.49 -19.99 -1.12
C ASN A 101 -11.99 -21.03 -0.11
N ASN A 102 -12.61 -22.21 -0.04
CA ASN A 102 -12.14 -23.31 0.80
C ASN A 102 -10.80 -23.87 0.31
N GLU A 103 -10.61 -23.99 -1.01
CA GLU A 103 -9.32 -24.39 -1.61
C GLU A 103 -8.21 -23.38 -1.25
N ILE A 104 -8.50 -22.07 -1.23
CA ILE A 104 -7.53 -21.06 -0.79
C ILE A 104 -7.11 -21.27 0.67
N VAL A 105 -8.06 -21.61 1.56
CA VAL A 105 -7.74 -21.91 2.97
C VAL A 105 -6.76 -23.10 3.05
N ASP A 106 -6.99 -24.14 2.25
CA ASP A 106 -6.19 -25.37 2.29
C ASP A 106 -4.74 -25.16 1.80
N VAL A 107 -4.54 -24.32 0.78
CA VAL A 107 -3.22 -24.21 0.13
C VAL A 107 -2.38 -23.03 0.61
N SER A 108 -2.98 -22.01 1.24
CA SER A 108 -2.28 -20.73 1.49
C SER A 108 -1.04 -20.90 2.37
N LEU A 109 -1.08 -21.73 3.40
CA LEU A 109 0.03 -21.90 4.33
C LEU A 109 1.26 -22.54 3.69
N GLU A 110 1.10 -23.32 2.61
CA GLU A 110 2.21 -23.91 1.87
C GLU A 110 3.09 -22.85 1.16
N TYR A 111 2.51 -21.67 0.90
CA TYR A 111 3.19 -20.57 0.23
C TYR A 111 3.69 -19.48 1.20
N LEU A 112 3.38 -19.61 2.48
CA LEU A 112 3.88 -18.69 3.51
C LEU A 112 5.38 -18.92 3.72
N LYS A 113 6.17 -17.85 3.66
CA LYS A 113 7.62 -17.90 3.79
C LYS A 113 8.09 -16.96 4.86
N GLU A 114 8.93 -17.45 5.75
CA GLU A 114 9.70 -16.63 6.66
C GLU A 114 10.93 -16.06 5.95
N ILE A 115 11.25 -14.82 6.19
CA ILE A 115 12.41 -14.12 5.66
C ILE A 115 13.38 -13.87 6.80
N ASP A 116 14.59 -14.33 6.64
CA ASP A 116 15.65 -14.09 7.63
C ASP A 116 15.98 -12.60 7.69
N VAL A 117 15.90 -12.03 8.89
CA VAL A 117 16.24 -10.64 9.17
C VAL A 117 17.70 -10.58 9.59
N ASP A 118 18.53 -9.94 8.76
CA ASP A 118 19.94 -9.75 9.05
C ASP A 118 20.12 -8.72 10.17
N LEU A 119 20.71 -9.13 11.29
CA LEU A 119 20.97 -8.24 12.42
C LEU A 119 21.98 -7.13 12.09
N ALA A 120 22.80 -7.28 11.05
CA ALA A 120 23.68 -6.21 10.58
C ALA A 120 22.89 -4.98 10.07
N TRP A 121 21.58 -5.11 9.79
CA TRP A 121 20.73 -3.97 9.43
C TRP A 121 20.52 -2.98 10.59
N CYS A 122 20.85 -3.36 11.83
CA CYS A 122 20.83 -2.41 12.96
C CYS A 122 21.87 -1.28 12.79
N ASP A 123 22.92 -1.50 12.00
CA ASP A 123 23.99 -0.52 11.78
C ASP A 123 23.69 0.45 10.63
N LEU A 124 22.54 0.30 9.95
CA LEU A 124 22.13 1.18 8.87
C LEU A 124 21.85 2.60 9.40
N VAL A 125 22.44 3.58 8.74
CA VAL A 125 22.19 4.99 9.03
C VAL A 125 20.83 5.38 8.43
N VAL A 126 19.83 5.49 9.29
CA VAL A 126 18.48 5.89 8.88
C VAL A 126 18.29 7.36 9.18
N ALA A 127 17.95 8.15 8.14
CA ALA A 127 17.56 9.52 8.34
C ALA A 127 16.33 9.60 9.26
N SER A 128 16.40 10.46 10.29
CA SER A 128 15.25 10.72 11.15
C SER A 128 14.07 11.22 10.29
N THR A 129 12.93 10.61 10.42
CA THR A 129 11.69 11.21 9.91
C THR A 129 11.47 12.54 10.63
N ARG A 130 10.84 13.49 9.96
CA ARG A 130 10.47 14.79 10.57
C ARG A 130 9.51 14.56 11.74
N GLU A 131 10.08 14.26 12.90
CA GLU A 131 9.31 13.97 14.12
C GLU A 131 8.70 15.22 14.78
N ASN A 132 9.09 16.42 14.34
CA ASN A 132 8.83 17.66 15.08
C ASN A 132 7.80 18.60 14.46
N ASP A 133 7.07 18.20 13.42
CA ASP A 133 5.98 19.01 12.92
C ASP A 133 4.61 18.39 13.26
N PHE A 134 3.58 19.22 13.26
CA PHE A 134 2.21 18.82 13.58
C PHE A 134 1.74 17.64 12.72
N CYS A 135 1.99 17.68 11.41
CA CYS A 135 1.59 16.60 10.48
C CYS A 135 2.37 15.31 10.76
N GLY A 136 3.65 15.41 11.08
CA GLY A 136 4.48 14.26 11.44
C GLY A 136 3.97 13.56 12.70
N ALA A 137 3.61 14.31 13.74
CA ALA A 137 3.03 13.76 14.96
C ALA A 137 1.70 13.03 14.68
N ILE A 138 0.79 13.64 13.90
CA ILE A 138 -0.49 13.01 13.54
C ILE A 138 -0.28 11.73 12.72
N ASN A 139 0.61 11.77 11.72
CA ASN A 139 0.86 10.61 10.84
C ASN A 139 1.54 9.44 11.56
N ASN A 140 2.31 9.74 12.61
CA ASN A 140 2.96 8.74 13.47
C ASN A 140 2.06 8.29 14.65
N LEU A 141 0.79 8.68 14.69
CA LEU A 141 -0.17 8.36 15.75
C LEU A 141 0.18 8.95 17.13
N HIS A 142 0.94 10.05 17.15
CA HIS A 142 1.30 10.83 18.34
C HIS A 142 0.46 12.11 18.49
N GLY A 143 -0.72 12.16 17.85
CA GLY A 143 -1.60 13.32 17.90
C GLY A 143 -2.11 13.62 19.31
N ASP A 144 -2.34 12.59 20.12
CA ASP A 144 -2.82 12.71 21.50
C ASP A 144 -1.75 13.27 22.46
N ASP A 145 -0.47 13.19 22.07
CA ASP A 145 0.65 13.76 22.82
C ASP A 145 0.79 15.28 22.60
N LEU A 146 0.10 15.84 21.60
CA LEU A 146 0.15 17.25 21.27
C LEU A 146 -0.71 18.07 22.25
N PRO A 147 -0.22 19.25 22.69
CA PRO A 147 -1.03 20.15 23.51
C PRO A 147 -2.21 20.70 22.69
N VAL A 148 -3.33 20.96 23.37
CA VAL A 148 -4.55 21.54 22.74
C VAL A 148 -4.24 22.81 21.93
N SER A 149 -3.28 23.61 22.40
CA SER A 149 -2.84 24.82 21.69
C SER A 149 -2.26 24.57 20.28
N ALA A 150 -1.77 23.37 19.99
CA ALA A 150 -1.29 22.99 18.64
C ALA A 150 -2.42 22.91 17.61
N PHE A 151 -3.67 22.84 18.06
CA PHE A 151 -4.86 22.73 17.22
C PHE A 151 -5.62 24.06 17.01
N LEU A 152 -5.18 25.16 17.63
CA LEU A 152 -5.91 26.43 17.59
C LEU A 152 -6.17 26.96 16.18
N ASP A 153 -5.18 26.89 15.30
CA ASP A 153 -5.29 27.32 13.90
C ASP A 153 -5.94 26.27 12.98
N LYS A 154 -6.31 25.12 13.53
CA LYS A 154 -6.89 23.96 12.81
C LYS A 154 -8.30 23.60 13.29
N SER A 155 -8.90 24.46 14.09
CA SER A 155 -10.23 24.22 14.68
C SER A 155 -11.35 24.00 13.67
N SER A 156 -11.19 24.50 12.42
CA SER A 156 -12.09 24.28 11.29
C SER A 156 -11.77 23.04 10.46
N GLY A 157 -10.72 22.29 10.78
CA GLY A 157 -10.22 21.17 9.99
C GLY A 157 -9.40 21.59 8.75
N ILE A 158 -9.09 22.87 8.61
CA ILE A 158 -8.30 23.38 7.49
C ILE A 158 -6.81 23.23 7.79
N TYR A 159 -6.08 22.57 6.89
CA TYR A 159 -4.64 22.41 6.93
C TYR A 159 -3.95 23.33 5.93
N THR A 160 -2.67 23.60 6.15
CA THR A 160 -1.84 24.38 5.24
C THR A 160 -1.84 23.73 3.84
N ALA A 161 -1.99 24.54 2.80
CA ALA A 161 -1.92 24.06 1.42
C ALA A 161 -0.63 23.27 1.15
N GLY A 162 -0.75 22.15 0.43
CA GLY A 162 0.38 21.27 0.12
C GLY A 162 0.77 20.29 1.23
N SER A 163 0.00 20.20 2.34
CA SER A 163 0.27 19.23 3.43
C SER A 163 0.21 17.77 2.97
N THR A 164 -0.56 17.44 1.91
CA THR A 164 -0.63 16.10 1.32
C THR A 164 0.72 15.56 0.82
N LYS A 165 1.71 16.43 0.59
CA LYS A 165 3.08 15.99 0.24
C LYS A 165 3.76 15.18 1.34
N TRP A 166 3.32 15.33 2.57
CA TRP A 166 3.86 14.65 3.74
C TRP A 166 3.19 13.31 4.03
N GLU A 167 2.00 13.08 3.46
CA GLU A 167 1.27 11.82 3.58
C GLU A 167 1.11 11.19 2.19
N LYS A 168 1.92 10.19 1.90
CA LYS A 168 1.91 9.44 0.64
C LYS A 168 1.69 7.96 0.94
N ARG A 169 0.56 7.40 0.51
CA ARG A 169 0.19 6.02 0.84
C ARG A 169 0.75 5.00 -0.13
N GLY A 170 0.83 5.35 -1.43
CA GLY A 170 1.39 4.48 -2.47
C GLY A 170 0.68 3.13 -2.61
N ILE A 171 -0.65 3.11 -2.46
CA ILE A 171 -1.45 1.87 -2.42
C ILE A 171 -1.90 1.36 -3.79
N ALA A 172 -1.73 2.15 -4.85
CA ALA A 172 -2.14 1.78 -6.20
C ALA A 172 -1.22 0.70 -6.77
N GLU A 173 -1.77 -0.46 -7.13
CA GLU A 173 -1.05 -1.50 -7.89
C GLU A 173 -0.87 -1.08 -9.36
N ARG A 174 -1.78 -0.26 -9.87
CA ARG A 174 -1.76 0.28 -11.24
C ARG A 174 -2.11 1.74 -11.19
N ILE A 175 -1.39 2.53 -11.97
CA ILE A 175 -1.63 3.97 -12.14
C ILE A 175 -2.00 4.27 -13.59
N PRO A 176 -2.83 5.30 -13.86
CA PRO A 176 -3.12 5.71 -15.23
C PRO A 176 -1.85 6.22 -15.91
N CYS A 177 -1.70 5.88 -17.18
CA CYS A 177 -0.64 6.38 -18.05
C CYS A 177 -1.24 7.30 -19.11
N TRP A 178 -0.64 8.48 -19.31
CA TRP A 178 -1.07 9.41 -20.32
C TRP A 178 -0.59 8.99 -21.72
N ILE A 179 -1.53 8.76 -22.63
CA ILE A 179 -1.27 8.47 -24.05
C ILE A 179 -1.40 9.81 -24.81
N LYS A 180 -0.28 10.50 -24.98
CA LYS A 180 -0.23 11.85 -25.51
C LYS A 180 -0.77 11.97 -26.95
N GLU A 181 -0.61 10.92 -27.74
CA GLU A 181 -1.08 10.84 -29.13
C GLU A 181 -2.60 10.90 -29.26
N ASN A 182 -3.31 10.46 -28.19
CA ASN A 182 -4.77 10.49 -28.14
C ASN A 182 -5.34 11.70 -27.38
N CYS A 183 -4.47 12.58 -26.88
CA CYS A 183 -4.87 13.68 -26.03
C CYS A 183 -5.38 14.87 -26.83
N ILE A 184 -6.61 15.29 -26.57
CA ILE A 184 -7.24 16.49 -27.15
C ILE A 184 -7.28 17.67 -26.18
N GLN A 185 -6.55 17.60 -25.06
CA GLN A 185 -6.46 18.64 -24.01
C GLN A 185 -7.81 19.06 -23.40
N CYS A 186 -8.80 18.16 -23.36
CA CYS A 186 -10.14 18.45 -22.82
C CYS A 186 -10.21 18.45 -21.29
N ASN A 187 -9.17 18.04 -20.58
CA ASN A 187 -9.09 17.96 -19.11
C ASN A 187 -10.11 17.04 -18.42
N GLN A 188 -10.93 16.28 -19.14
CA GLN A 188 -11.93 15.40 -18.54
C GLN A 188 -11.31 14.38 -17.58
N CYS A 189 -10.14 13.84 -17.88
CA CYS A 189 -9.42 12.92 -16.99
C CYS A 189 -9.09 13.55 -15.63
N SER A 190 -8.75 14.85 -15.61
CA SER A 190 -8.51 15.59 -14.38
C SER A 190 -9.81 15.86 -13.60
N PHE A 191 -10.90 16.19 -14.30
CA PHE A 191 -12.19 16.46 -13.66
C PHE A 191 -12.84 15.23 -13.03
N VAL A 192 -12.70 14.05 -13.64
CA VAL A 192 -13.32 12.82 -13.15
C VAL A 192 -12.52 12.14 -12.05
N CYS A 193 -11.25 12.51 -11.87
CA CYS A 193 -10.40 11.89 -10.84
C CYS A 193 -10.83 12.30 -9.43
N PRO A 194 -11.39 11.40 -8.60
CA PRO A 194 -11.92 11.73 -7.28
C PRO A 194 -10.85 12.21 -6.31
N HIS A 195 -9.59 11.82 -6.53
CA HIS A 195 -8.45 12.17 -5.67
C HIS A 195 -7.60 13.32 -6.25
N ALA A 196 -8.00 13.90 -7.39
CA ALA A 196 -7.27 14.97 -8.07
C ALA A 196 -5.78 14.65 -8.34
N VAL A 197 -5.48 13.38 -8.59
CA VAL A 197 -4.10 12.92 -8.85
C VAL A 197 -3.68 13.10 -10.29
N ILE A 198 -4.62 13.28 -11.21
CA ILE A 198 -4.39 13.58 -12.63
C ILE A 198 -4.47 15.08 -12.81
N ARG A 199 -3.38 15.73 -13.21
CA ARG A 199 -3.32 17.18 -13.31
C ARG A 199 -2.72 17.62 -14.64
N PRO A 200 -3.34 18.62 -15.31
CA PRO A 200 -2.77 19.26 -16.48
C PRO A 200 -1.71 20.28 -16.06
N PHE A 201 -0.68 20.42 -16.87
CA PHE A 201 0.40 21.39 -16.71
C PHE A 201 0.68 22.09 -18.05
N LEU A 202 1.03 23.36 -17.96
CA LEU A 202 1.69 24.07 -19.02
C LEU A 202 3.19 24.05 -18.70
N VAL A 203 4.01 23.65 -19.66
CA VAL A 203 5.45 23.49 -19.50
C VAL A 203 6.18 24.19 -20.63
N ASP A 204 7.41 24.63 -20.39
CA ASP A 204 8.24 25.23 -21.42
C ASP A 204 8.50 24.22 -22.55
N LYS A 205 8.73 24.72 -23.77
CA LYS A 205 8.92 23.87 -24.95
C LYS A 205 10.17 22.98 -24.88
N ASP A 206 11.15 23.41 -24.10
CA ASP A 206 12.42 22.75 -23.85
C ASP A 206 12.44 21.92 -22.55
N ALA A 207 11.32 21.87 -21.84
CA ALA A 207 11.21 21.06 -20.63
C ALA A 207 11.39 19.56 -20.93
N ASP A 208 12.23 18.89 -20.15
CA ASP A 208 12.49 17.45 -20.26
C ASP A 208 11.33 16.62 -19.64
N VAL A 209 10.15 16.77 -20.22
CA VAL A 209 8.93 16.06 -19.83
C VAL A 209 8.12 15.67 -21.07
N SER A 210 7.40 14.55 -20.98
CA SER A 210 6.48 14.17 -22.05
C SER A 210 5.39 15.22 -22.21
N SER A 211 5.34 15.87 -23.38
CA SER A 211 4.43 16.98 -23.64
C SER A 211 3.99 17.01 -25.10
N ILE A 212 2.94 17.79 -25.41
CA ILE A 212 2.46 18.09 -26.75
C ILE A 212 2.26 19.60 -26.86
N PRO A 213 2.24 20.19 -28.09
CA PRO A 213 1.94 21.61 -28.24
C PRO A 213 0.62 21.99 -27.57
N SER A 214 0.62 23.07 -26.77
CA SER A 214 -0.61 23.55 -26.14
C SER A 214 -1.53 24.18 -27.16
N LEU A 215 -2.85 23.93 -27.03
CA LEU A 215 -3.85 24.61 -27.85
C LEU A 215 -3.95 26.10 -27.49
N MET A 216 -3.84 26.41 -26.18
CA MET A 216 -3.89 27.77 -25.64
C MET A 216 -3.23 27.80 -24.25
N PRO A 217 -2.22 28.66 -23.98
CA PRO A 217 -1.47 29.49 -24.93
C PRO A 217 -0.58 28.67 -25.86
N ARG A 218 -0.22 29.21 -27.04
CA ARG A 218 0.53 28.47 -28.09
C ARG A 218 2.04 28.55 -27.96
N ASP A 219 2.56 29.30 -27.02
CA ASP A 219 4.00 29.50 -26.78
C ASP A 219 4.59 28.46 -25.82
N VAL A 220 3.77 27.61 -25.24
CA VAL A 220 4.16 26.55 -24.30
C VAL A 220 3.67 25.19 -24.74
N ASN A 221 4.11 24.14 -24.07
CA ASN A 221 3.60 22.79 -24.23
C ASN A 221 2.61 22.43 -23.12
N TYR A 222 1.77 21.44 -23.41
CA TYR A 222 0.81 20.87 -22.50
C TYR A 222 1.26 19.45 -22.08
N SER A 223 1.11 19.13 -20.81
CA SER A 223 1.42 17.81 -20.24
C SER A 223 0.36 17.38 -19.23
N ILE A 224 0.20 16.08 -19.03
CA ILE A 224 -0.59 15.49 -17.95
C ILE A 224 0.36 14.77 -16.99
N GLY A 225 0.35 15.20 -15.75
CA GLY A 225 1.05 14.52 -14.65
C GLY A 225 0.10 13.66 -13.82
N VAL A 226 0.65 12.57 -13.28
CA VAL A 226 -0.08 11.69 -12.36
C VAL A 226 0.70 11.59 -11.05
N SER A 227 0.06 11.91 -9.92
CA SER A 227 0.63 11.73 -8.59
C SER A 227 0.47 10.26 -8.18
N ALA A 228 1.45 9.43 -8.54
CA ALA A 228 1.39 7.97 -8.38
C ALA A 228 1.16 7.54 -6.92
N LEU A 229 1.81 8.20 -5.96
CA LEU A 229 1.72 7.86 -4.53
C LEU A 229 0.39 8.28 -3.88
N ASP A 230 -0.38 9.13 -4.54
CA ASP A 230 -1.72 9.56 -4.09
C ASP A 230 -2.85 8.80 -4.84
N CYS A 231 -2.51 8.02 -5.86
CA CYS A 231 -3.46 7.19 -6.60
C CYS A 231 -3.90 5.99 -5.79
N THR A 232 -5.15 5.58 -5.96
CA THR A 232 -5.71 4.37 -5.30
C THR A 232 -5.93 3.20 -6.28
N GLY A 233 -5.65 3.40 -7.57
CA GLY A 233 -5.83 2.41 -8.63
C GLY A 233 -7.13 2.52 -9.37
#